data_70ff0630f3a6d613b635bedeaea5ac89
#
_entry.id   70ff0630f3a6d613b635bedeaea5ac89
#
_cell.length_a   1.000
_cell.length_b   1.000
_cell.length_c   1.000
_cell.angle_alpha   90.00
_cell.angle_beta   90.00
_cell.angle_gamma   90.00
#
_symmetry.space_group_name_H-M   'P 1'
#
loop_
_entity.id
_entity.type
_entity.pdbx_description
1 polymer ?
#
loop_
_entity_poly.entity_id
_entity_poly.type
_entity_poly.pdbx_seq_one_letter_code
_entity_poly.pdbx_strand_id
1 'polypeptide(L)'
;MREWFTRECDPIQKVVDGLDIGWGGVQRWATARMPPPAEGLHLDIACGYATFLAHLGWRFPTARLVGLNIDFDGPHRLARPLLIEAGVTAALVQADARRMPFADGTFGSASCFLGLQDIRIGFGEEGMRETVSEAMRVLGSGGVLALLDEFPLERFDALLDGLPLAVMDRGERGLDVRWNRRVAERAIALYTEGWVAQTRAADRTAQEQTCVEVHGQMTAEMERQLETRGYYVPFGPVRMVVARKVR
;
A
#
# COMPACT_ATOMS: atom_id res chain seq x y z
N MET A 1 -23.40 -8.99 1.24
CA MET A 1 -22.20 -8.56 0.51
C MET A 1 -22.64 -7.52 -0.50
N ARG A 2 -22.21 -6.26 -0.37
CA ARG A 2 -22.54 -5.24 -1.37
C ARG A 2 -21.87 -5.63 -2.69
N GLU A 3 -22.67 -5.68 -3.78
CA GLU A 3 -22.14 -5.91 -5.12
C GLU A 3 -21.42 -4.66 -5.61
N TRP A 4 -20.25 -4.39 -5.01
CA TRP A 4 -19.48 -3.19 -5.24
C TRP A 4 -19.15 -2.97 -6.73
N PHE A 5 -18.85 -4.05 -7.44
CA PHE A 5 -18.52 -4.00 -8.87
C PHE A 5 -19.72 -3.81 -9.81
N THR A 6 -20.95 -3.90 -9.31
CA THR A 6 -22.17 -3.77 -10.14
C THR A 6 -22.81 -2.39 -10.05
N ARG A 7 -22.33 -1.51 -9.17
CA ARG A 7 -22.83 -0.14 -9.09
C ARG A 7 -22.21 0.73 -10.17
N GLU A 8 -23.03 1.50 -10.88
CA GLU A 8 -22.62 2.73 -11.57
C GLU A 8 -22.37 3.81 -10.49
N CYS A 9 -21.29 3.65 -9.73
CA CYS A 9 -20.91 4.58 -8.68
C CYS A 9 -19.91 5.58 -9.24
N ASP A 10 -19.92 6.78 -8.68
CA ASP A 10 -18.82 7.73 -8.78
C ASP A 10 -17.48 6.99 -8.52
N PRO A 11 -16.42 7.26 -9.31
CA PRO A 11 -15.10 6.67 -9.06
C PRO A 11 -14.59 6.85 -7.63
N ILE A 12 -14.88 7.97 -6.99
CA ILE A 12 -14.55 8.24 -5.59
C ILE A 12 -15.28 7.28 -4.66
N GLN A 13 -16.58 7.08 -4.85
CA GLN A 13 -17.37 6.15 -4.05
C GLN A 13 -16.84 4.71 -4.17
N LYS A 14 -16.34 4.30 -5.34
CA LYS A 14 -15.72 2.99 -5.52
C LYS A 14 -14.44 2.82 -4.70
N VAL A 15 -13.64 3.88 -4.59
CA VAL A 15 -12.43 3.86 -3.75
C VAL A 15 -12.80 3.84 -2.27
N VAL A 16 -13.77 4.64 -1.84
CA VAL A 16 -14.29 4.66 -0.47
C VAL A 16 -14.92 3.31 -0.09
N ASP A 17 -15.74 2.74 -0.98
CA ASP A 17 -16.30 1.40 -0.78
C ASP A 17 -15.19 0.34 -0.71
N GLY A 18 -14.10 0.50 -1.46
CA GLY A 18 -12.92 -0.35 -1.41
C GLY A 18 -12.20 -0.32 -0.05
N LEU A 19 -12.16 0.84 0.59
CA LEU A 19 -11.64 0.99 1.97
C LEU A 19 -12.42 0.13 2.96
N ASP A 20 -13.74 0.03 2.80
CA ASP A 20 -14.59 -0.73 3.70
C ASP A 20 -14.58 -2.24 3.42
N ILE A 21 -14.36 -2.64 2.16
CA ILE A 21 -14.59 -4.03 1.72
C ILE A 21 -13.37 -4.93 1.93
N GLY A 22 -12.16 -4.40 1.88
CA GLY A 22 -10.98 -5.25 1.96
C GLY A 22 -9.88 -4.69 2.84
N TRP A 23 -9.36 -3.57 2.44
CA TRP A 23 -8.17 -3.00 3.06
C TRP A 23 -8.45 -2.20 4.33
N GLY A 24 -9.66 -1.66 4.50
CA GLY A 24 -10.01 -0.81 5.63
C GLY A 24 -9.79 -1.49 6.99
N GLY A 25 -10.10 -2.77 7.12
CA GLY A 25 -9.83 -3.56 8.33
C GLY A 25 -8.34 -3.70 8.62
N VAL A 26 -7.53 -3.94 7.57
CA VAL A 26 -6.08 -4.05 7.66
C VAL A 26 -5.45 -2.70 7.99
N GLN A 27 -5.90 -1.63 7.34
CA GLN A 27 -5.40 -0.26 7.56
C GLN A 27 -5.70 0.22 8.98
N ARG A 28 -6.91 -0.01 9.50
CA ARG A 28 -7.25 0.29 10.92
C ARG A 28 -6.38 -0.51 11.89
N TRP A 29 -6.18 -1.80 11.64
CA TRP A 29 -5.31 -2.64 12.44
C TRP A 29 -3.86 -2.14 12.46
N ALA A 30 -3.34 -1.75 11.29
CA ALA A 30 -1.99 -1.26 11.14
C ALA A 30 -1.78 0.08 11.85
N THR A 31 -2.67 1.06 11.62
CA THR A 31 -2.56 2.38 12.25
C THR A 31 -2.73 2.32 13.77
N ALA A 32 -3.52 1.36 14.29
CA ALA A 32 -3.66 1.14 15.73
C ALA A 32 -2.36 0.65 16.41
N ARG A 33 -1.46 0.03 15.65
CA ARG A 33 -0.16 -0.49 16.12
C ARG A 33 1.00 0.48 15.93
N MET A 34 0.78 1.53 15.14
CA MET A 34 1.77 2.58 14.94
C MET A 34 1.76 3.57 16.10
N PRO A 35 2.92 3.99 16.61
CA PRO A 35 2.99 5.09 17.56
C PRO A 35 2.61 6.41 16.88
N PRO A 36 2.13 7.43 17.62
CA PRO A 36 1.94 8.77 17.08
C PRO A 36 3.23 9.29 16.43
N PRO A 37 3.12 10.02 15.30
CA PRO A 37 4.28 10.63 14.66
C PRO A 37 5.02 11.57 15.64
N ALA A 38 6.31 11.32 15.84
CA ALA A 38 7.16 12.25 16.57
C ALA A 38 7.17 13.59 15.81
N GLU A 39 7.09 14.71 16.54
CA GLU A 39 6.99 16.06 15.96
C GLU A 39 5.78 16.27 15.03
N GLY A 40 4.88 15.29 14.95
CA GLY A 40 3.63 15.36 14.22
C GLY A 40 3.75 15.34 12.69
N LEU A 41 4.91 15.05 12.10
CA LEU A 41 5.08 14.96 10.64
C LEU A 41 5.27 13.50 10.20
N HIS A 42 4.40 13.04 9.31
CA HIS A 42 4.39 11.67 8.78
C HIS A 42 4.46 11.65 7.26
N LEU A 43 5.27 10.73 6.70
CA LEU A 43 5.37 10.46 5.29
C LEU A 43 4.75 9.08 4.97
N ASP A 44 3.81 9.03 4.02
CA ASP A 44 3.33 7.79 3.44
C ASP A 44 3.94 7.60 2.04
N ILE A 45 4.79 6.59 1.92
CA ILE A 45 5.59 6.29 0.72
C ILE A 45 4.78 5.40 -0.21
N ALA A 46 4.74 5.75 -1.49
CA ALA A 46 3.90 5.08 -2.49
C ALA A 46 2.42 5.06 -2.08
N CYS A 47 1.90 6.22 -1.67
CA CYS A 47 0.59 6.34 -1.04
C CYS A 47 -0.60 6.01 -1.96
N GLY A 48 -0.40 5.84 -3.25
CA GLY A 48 -1.43 5.48 -4.23
C GLY A 48 -2.67 6.38 -4.14
N TYR A 49 -3.80 5.78 -3.83
CA TYR A 49 -5.08 6.49 -3.60
C TYR A 49 -5.15 7.26 -2.28
N ALA A 50 -4.09 7.29 -1.49
CA ALA A 50 -4.03 7.93 -0.16
C ALA A 50 -5.03 7.35 0.87
N THR A 51 -5.44 6.10 0.70
CA THR A 51 -6.38 5.44 1.62
C THR A 51 -5.76 5.20 2.99
N PHE A 52 -4.49 4.83 3.02
CA PHE A 52 -3.77 4.66 4.29
C PHE A 52 -3.56 6.00 5.00
N LEU A 53 -3.28 7.08 4.24
CA LEU A 53 -3.24 8.45 4.79
C LEU A 53 -4.57 8.86 5.42
N ALA A 54 -5.71 8.48 4.84
CA ALA A 54 -7.00 8.75 5.44
C ALA A 54 -7.14 8.08 6.82
N HIS A 55 -6.74 6.80 6.93
CA HIS A 55 -6.74 6.08 8.21
C HIS A 55 -5.75 6.67 9.22
N LEU A 56 -4.58 7.13 8.76
CA LEU A 56 -3.61 7.85 9.62
C LEU A 56 -4.18 9.16 10.13
N GLY A 57 -4.86 9.94 9.26
CA GLY A 57 -5.50 11.19 9.66
C GLY A 57 -6.62 11.00 10.68
N TRP A 58 -7.43 9.97 10.54
CA TRP A 58 -8.47 9.62 11.54
C TRP A 58 -7.85 9.16 12.87
N ARG A 59 -6.75 8.43 12.82
CA ARG A 59 -6.06 7.94 14.02
C ARG A 59 -5.26 9.02 14.72
N PHE A 60 -4.64 9.92 13.97
CA PHE A 60 -3.75 10.97 14.44
C PHE A 60 -4.18 12.35 13.88
N PRO A 61 -5.30 12.92 14.34
CA PRO A 61 -5.90 14.12 13.72
C PRO A 61 -5.04 15.38 13.80
N THR A 62 -4.02 15.38 14.65
CA THR A 62 -3.06 16.50 14.77
C THR A 62 -1.78 16.29 13.96
N ALA A 63 -1.62 15.12 13.33
CA ALA A 63 -0.46 14.85 12.50
C ALA A 63 -0.51 15.64 11.19
N ARG A 64 0.65 16.14 10.77
CA ARG A 64 0.84 16.72 9.45
C ARG A 64 1.24 15.58 8.50
N LEU A 65 0.37 15.28 7.53
CA LEU A 65 0.51 14.13 6.65
C LEU A 65 1.05 14.55 5.29
N VAL A 66 1.99 13.77 4.77
CA VAL A 66 2.54 13.89 3.43
C VAL A 66 2.42 12.55 2.74
N GLY A 67 1.78 12.50 1.58
CA GLY A 67 1.76 11.34 0.69
C GLY A 67 2.71 11.55 -0.46
N LEU A 68 3.59 10.58 -0.70
CA LEU A 68 4.49 10.56 -1.85
C LEU A 68 4.06 9.43 -2.79
N ASN A 69 3.90 9.75 -4.07
CA ASN A 69 3.64 8.77 -5.11
C ASN A 69 4.36 9.17 -6.40
N ILE A 70 4.72 8.18 -7.20
CA ILE A 70 5.45 8.43 -8.47
C ILE A 70 4.56 9.13 -9.50
N ASP A 71 3.23 8.95 -9.39
CA ASP A 71 2.26 9.45 -10.34
C ASP A 71 0.92 9.73 -9.64
N PHE A 72 0.39 10.95 -9.80
CA PHE A 72 -0.98 11.32 -9.42
C PHE A 72 -1.88 11.57 -10.63
N ASP A 73 -1.42 11.25 -11.83
CA ASP A 73 -2.25 11.15 -13.02
C ASP A 73 -2.99 9.79 -13.05
N GLY A 74 -3.77 9.52 -14.05
CA GLY A 74 -4.48 8.24 -14.17
C GLY A 74 -5.36 7.91 -12.94
N PRO A 75 -5.30 6.70 -12.41
CA PRO A 75 -6.16 6.27 -11.28
C PRO A 75 -5.88 7.05 -10.00
N HIS A 76 -4.62 7.35 -9.71
CA HIS A 76 -4.22 8.02 -8.46
C HIS A 76 -4.65 9.48 -8.37
N ARG A 77 -5.20 10.08 -9.46
CA ARG A 77 -5.85 11.41 -9.40
C ARG A 77 -6.98 11.49 -8.37
N LEU A 78 -7.52 10.34 -7.97
CA LEU A 78 -8.57 10.26 -6.95
C LEU A 78 -8.05 10.42 -5.52
N ALA A 79 -6.73 10.43 -5.27
CA ALA A 79 -6.15 10.56 -3.94
C ALA A 79 -6.60 11.87 -3.24
N ARG A 80 -6.54 13.00 -3.93
CA ARG A 80 -6.96 14.28 -3.36
C ARG A 80 -8.48 14.35 -3.10
N PRO A 81 -9.36 14.02 -4.05
CA PRO A 81 -10.80 13.93 -3.77
C PRO A 81 -11.15 12.99 -2.61
N LEU A 82 -10.49 11.84 -2.51
CA LEU A 82 -10.70 10.90 -1.41
C LEU A 82 -10.33 11.51 -0.06
N LEU A 83 -9.20 12.18 0.05
CA LEU A 83 -8.78 12.84 1.30
C LEU A 83 -9.79 13.93 1.71
N ILE A 84 -10.32 14.70 0.75
CA ILE A 84 -11.34 15.71 1.01
C ILE A 84 -12.62 15.03 1.56
N GLU A 85 -13.09 13.98 0.91
CA GLU A 85 -14.28 13.22 1.35
C GLU A 85 -14.07 12.57 2.72
N ALA A 86 -12.86 12.10 2.99
CA ALA A 86 -12.48 11.55 4.29
C ALA A 86 -12.31 12.61 5.39
N GLY A 87 -12.37 13.91 5.06
CA GLY A 87 -12.13 15.01 6.00
C GLY A 87 -10.68 15.07 6.49
N VAL A 88 -9.72 14.56 5.70
CA VAL A 88 -8.30 14.48 6.05
C VAL A 88 -7.49 15.45 5.21
N THR A 89 -6.66 16.26 5.87
CA THR A 89 -5.73 17.16 5.19
C THR A 89 -4.36 16.50 5.08
N ALA A 90 -3.83 16.38 3.86
CA ALA A 90 -2.48 15.92 3.58
C ALA A 90 -1.89 16.65 2.37
N ALA A 91 -0.58 16.85 2.37
CA ALA A 91 0.15 17.26 1.19
C ALA A 91 0.43 16.05 0.30
N LEU A 92 0.20 16.17 -1.01
CA LEU A 92 0.53 15.12 -1.99
C LEU A 92 1.71 15.60 -2.84
N VAL A 93 2.78 14.81 -2.86
CA VAL A 93 4.06 15.10 -3.55
C VAL A 93 4.30 14.03 -4.60
N GLN A 94 4.37 14.44 -5.87
CA GLN A 94 4.73 13.53 -6.96
C GLN A 94 6.25 13.44 -7.05
N ALA A 95 6.80 12.27 -6.72
CA ALA A 95 8.23 12.00 -6.79
C ALA A 95 8.52 10.49 -6.77
N ASP A 96 9.75 10.15 -7.19
CA ASP A 96 10.28 8.80 -7.08
C ASP A 96 10.69 8.50 -5.62
N ALA A 97 10.14 7.43 -5.05
CA ALA A 97 10.44 7.00 -3.69
C ALA A 97 11.91 6.60 -3.46
N ARG A 98 12.63 6.30 -4.55
CA ARG A 98 14.07 5.98 -4.52
C ARG A 98 14.96 7.22 -4.43
N ARG A 99 14.39 8.43 -4.62
CA ARG A 99 15.06 9.73 -4.56
C ARG A 99 14.08 10.80 -4.08
N MET A 100 13.77 10.77 -2.80
CA MET A 100 12.74 11.64 -2.23
C MET A 100 13.20 13.10 -2.16
N PRO A 101 12.35 14.07 -2.55
CA PRO A 101 12.72 15.50 -2.57
C PRO A 101 12.60 16.16 -1.18
N PHE A 102 13.05 15.48 -0.15
CA PHE A 102 13.02 15.95 1.23
C PHE A 102 14.42 15.99 1.83
N ALA A 103 14.66 16.92 2.73
CA ALA A 103 15.92 16.98 3.48
C ALA A 103 16.03 15.81 4.46
N ASP A 104 17.27 15.51 4.87
CA ASP A 104 17.56 14.51 5.88
C ASP A 104 16.83 14.81 7.19
N GLY A 105 16.29 13.79 7.81
CA GLY A 105 15.65 13.91 9.11
C GLY A 105 14.36 14.74 9.16
N THR A 106 13.71 14.98 8.01
CA THR A 106 12.48 15.79 7.92
C THR A 106 11.29 15.18 8.68
N PHE A 107 11.17 13.85 8.70
CA PHE A 107 9.97 13.19 9.19
C PHE A 107 10.20 12.51 10.54
N GLY A 108 9.21 12.62 11.43
CA GLY A 108 9.17 11.87 12.67
C GLY A 108 8.70 10.42 12.49
N SER A 109 7.99 10.14 11.40
CA SER A 109 7.61 8.78 11.02
C SER A 109 7.39 8.65 9.52
N ALA A 110 7.52 7.42 9.01
CA ALA A 110 7.19 7.06 7.63
C ALA A 110 6.48 5.72 7.58
N SER A 111 5.63 5.53 6.56
CA SER A 111 4.99 4.27 6.23
C SER A 111 5.12 3.95 4.74
N CYS A 112 5.02 2.66 4.42
CA CYS A 112 4.79 2.18 3.06
C CYS A 112 3.76 1.05 3.15
N PHE A 113 2.54 1.29 2.68
CA PHE A 113 1.43 0.33 2.70
C PHE A 113 1.22 -0.25 1.31
N LEU A 114 1.58 -1.52 1.10
CA LEU A 114 1.48 -2.26 -0.17
C LEU A 114 2.25 -1.64 -1.34
N GLY A 115 3.14 -0.69 -1.08
CA GLY A 115 3.89 0.00 -2.11
C GLY A 115 5.22 -0.67 -2.47
N LEU A 116 5.78 -1.50 -1.58
CA LEU A 116 7.07 -2.16 -1.83
C LEU A 116 6.96 -3.19 -2.95
N GLN A 117 5.83 -3.90 -3.05
CA GLN A 117 5.57 -4.84 -4.13
C GLN A 117 5.53 -4.13 -5.49
N ASP A 118 4.87 -2.98 -5.58
CA ASP A 118 4.81 -2.19 -6.82
C ASP A 118 6.18 -1.65 -7.21
N ILE A 119 6.96 -1.16 -6.22
CA ILE A 119 8.34 -0.73 -6.42
C ILE A 119 9.21 -1.90 -6.91
N ARG A 120 9.05 -3.09 -6.33
CA ARG A 120 9.77 -4.29 -6.77
C ARG A 120 9.45 -4.67 -8.20
N ILE A 121 8.17 -4.61 -8.58
CA ILE A 121 7.72 -4.91 -9.94
C ILE A 121 8.32 -3.91 -10.93
N GLY A 122 8.32 -2.63 -10.60
CA GLY A 122 8.82 -1.57 -11.48
C GLY A 122 10.35 -1.45 -11.53
N PHE A 123 11.04 -1.75 -10.41
CA PHE A 123 12.46 -1.39 -10.23
C PHE A 123 13.31 -2.50 -9.60
N GLY A 124 12.76 -3.70 -9.41
CA GLY A 124 13.46 -4.86 -8.85
C GLY A 124 13.76 -4.74 -7.34
N GLU A 125 14.57 -5.67 -6.85
CA GLU A 125 14.99 -5.72 -5.44
C GLU A 125 15.82 -4.49 -5.04
N GLU A 126 16.61 -3.96 -5.97
CA GLU A 126 17.44 -2.77 -5.75
C GLU A 126 16.55 -1.55 -5.51
N GLY A 127 15.48 -1.37 -6.31
CA GLY A 127 14.53 -0.27 -6.11
C GLY A 127 13.88 -0.28 -4.72
N MET A 128 13.59 -1.46 -4.16
CA MET A 128 13.13 -1.56 -2.76
C MET A 128 14.19 -1.12 -1.76
N ARG A 129 15.45 -1.55 -1.93
CA ARG A 129 16.55 -1.15 -1.03
C ARG A 129 16.81 0.35 -1.10
N GLU A 130 16.83 0.93 -2.30
CA GLU A 130 16.95 2.38 -2.49
C GLU A 130 15.83 3.13 -1.77
N THR A 131 14.57 2.65 -1.90
CA THR A 131 13.42 3.26 -1.24
C THR A 131 13.52 3.22 0.28
N VAL A 132 13.93 2.09 0.86
CA VAL A 132 14.10 1.97 2.31
C VAL A 132 15.27 2.82 2.79
N SER A 133 16.37 2.90 2.02
CA SER A 133 17.50 3.77 2.31
C SER A 133 17.07 5.25 2.32
N GLU A 134 16.28 5.68 1.35
CA GLU A 134 15.72 7.03 1.30
C GLU A 134 14.76 7.30 2.46
N ALA A 135 13.90 6.33 2.81
CA ALA A 135 13.05 6.42 3.99
C ALA A 135 13.89 6.63 5.26
N MET A 136 15.01 5.90 5.39
CA MET A 136 15.94 6.06 6.49
C MET A 136 16.63 7.43 6.49
N ARG A 137 16.98 7.97 5.32
CA ARG A 137 17.59 9.30 5.20
C ARG A 137 16.62 10.39 5.66
N VAL A 138 15.38 10.35 5.19
CA VAL A 138 14.39 11.39 5.51
C VAL A 138 13.80 11.28 6.92
N LEU A 139 13.95 10.14 7.59
CA LEU A 139 13.58 9.97 8.99
C LEU A 139 14.58 10.62 9.94
N GLY A 140 14.08 11.39 10.88
CA GLY A 140 14.85 11.94 11.99
C GLY A 140 15.35 10.86 12.96
N SER A 141 16.28 11.22 13.83
CA SER A 141 16.75 10.33 14.91
C SER A 141 15.58 9.96 15.82
N GLY A 142 15.42 8.68 16.13
CA GLY A 142 14.28 8.15 16.88
C GLY A 142 12.99 8.05 16.07
N GLY A 143 12.99 8.43 14.79
CA GLY A 143 11.85 8.32 13.89
C GLY A 143 11.43 6.88 13.65
N VAL A 144 10.18 6.68 13.27
CA VAL A 144 9.56 5.35 13.13
C VAL A 144 9.27 5.05 11.67
N LEU A 145 9.69 3.87 11.22
CA LEU A 145 9.36 3.29 9.91
C LEU A 145 8.37 2.16 10.08
N ALA A 146 7.26 2.19 9.35
CA ALA A 146 6.31 1.10 9.26
C ALA A 146 6.25 0.57 7.82
N LEU A 147 6.64 -0.67 7.61
CA LEU A 147 6.54 -1.35 6.32
C LEU A 147 5.44 -2.40 6.38
N LEU A 148 4.54 -2.35 5.40
CA LEU A 148 3.36 -3.22 5.32
C LEU A 148 3.21 -3.74 3.89
N ASP A 149 3.29 -5.05 3.73
CA ASP A 149 3.11 -5.68 2.43
C ASP A 149 2.72 -7.17 2.60
N GLU A 150 2.47 -7.85 1.51
CA GLU A 150 2.16 -9.29 1.49
C GLU A 150 3.42 -10.18 1.59
N PHE A 151 4.59 -9.58 1.72
CA PHE A 151 5.86 -10.32 1.85
C PHE A 151 5.93 -11.16 3.11
N PRO A 152 6.62 -12.31 3.09
CA PRO A 152 7.02 -13.03 4.29
C PRO A 152 7.85 -12.12 5.22
N LEU A 153 7.77 -12.33 6.54
CA LEU A 153 8.50 -11.50 7.51
C LEU A 153 10.01 -11.54 7.30
N GLU A 154 10.54 -12.69 6.86
CA GLU A 154 11.96 -12.89 6.54
C GLU A 154 12.45 -11.94 5.43
N ARG A 155 11.54 -11.55 4.53
CA ARG A 155 11.88 -10.59 3.49
C ARG A 155 12.01 -9.17 4.03
N PHE A 156 11.17 -8.79 4.98
CA PHE A 156 11.36 -7.52 5.69
C PHE A 156 12.65 -7.53 6.49
N ASP A 157 12.98 -8.65 7.14
CA ASP A 157 14.24 -8.78 7.88
C ASP A 157 15.44 -8.59 6.96
N ALA A 158 15.45 -9.24 5.80
CA ALA A 158 16.51 -9.07 4.80
C ALA A 158 16.59 -7.65 4.22
N LEU A 159 15.46 -6.94 4.13
CA LEU A 159 15.40 -5.57 3.64
C LEU A 159 15.90 -4.56 4.67
N LEU A 160 15.73 -4.86 5.97
CA LEU A 160 16.12 -4.01 7.09
C LEU A 160 17.50 -4.36 7.66
N ASP A 161 18.10 -5.47 7.21
CA ASP A 161 19.40 -5.92 7.70
C ASP A 161 20.50 -4.88 7.45
N GLY A 162 21.35 -4.69 8.44
CA GLY A 162 22.44 -3.70 8.40
C GLY A 162 22.00 -2.25 8.57
N LEU A 163 20.68 -1.94 8.63
CA LEU A 163 20.21 -0.58 8.88
C LEU A 163 20.18 -0.28 10.39
N PRO A 164 20.40 0.99 10.79
CA PRO A 164 20.37 1.41 12.19
C PRO A 164 18.93 1.49 12.69
N LEU A 165 18.25 0.34 12.79
CA LEU A 165 16.85 0.18 13.18
C LEU A 165 16.70 -0.80 14.34
N ALA A 166 15.83 -0.48 15.28
CA ALA A 166 15.34 -1.40 16.31
C ALA A 166 13.89 -1.77 16.00
N VAL A 167 13.61 -3.03 15.72
CA VAL A 167 12.25 -3.52 15.51
C VAL A 167 11.45 -3.40 16.80
N MET A 168 10.32 -2.72 16.73
CA MET A 168 9.42 -2.45 17.86
C MET A 168 8.21 -3.39 17.86
N ASP A 169 7.69 -3.72 16.67
CA ASP A 169 6.49 -4.52 16.52
C ASP A 169 6.49 -5.27 15.19
N ARG A 170 5.82 -6.41 15.19
CA ARG A 170 5.57 -7.24 14.02
C ARG A 170 4.16 -7.79 14.10
N GLY A 171 3.52 -7.94 12.97
CA GLY A 171 2.20 -8.53 12.94
C GLY A 171 1.76 -8.98 11.57
N GLU A 172 0.66 -9.69 11.57
CA GLU A 172 0.02 -10.20 10.37
C GLU A 172 -1.49 -10.02 10.49
N ARG A 173 -2.13 -9.60 9.41
CA ARG A 173 -3.58 -9.47 9.32
C ARG A 173 -4.09 -9.92 7.96
N GLY A 174 -4.99 -10.90 7.95
CA GLY A 174 -5.74 -11.28 6.75
C GLY A 174 -6.83 -10.26 6.40
N LEU A 175 -7.27 -10.28 5.16
CA LEU A 175 -8.42 -9.48 4.73
C LEU A 175 -9.73 -10.09 5.26
N ASP A 176 -10.62 -9.24 5.71
CA ASP A 176 -11.96 -9.61 6.19
C ASP A 176 -12.97 -9.70 5.03
N VAL A 177 -12.55 -10.24 3.88
CA VAL A 177 -13.42 -10.40 2.70
C VAL A 177 -13.59 -11.86 2.33
N ARG A 178 -14.79 -12.18 1.81
CA ARG A 178 -15.13 -13.49 1.27
C ARG A 178 -15.92 -13.30 -0.01
N TRP A 179 -15.28 -13.50 -1.13
CA TRP A 179 -15.92 -13.33 -2.42
C TRP A 179 -16.46 -14.67 -2.95
N ASN A 180 -17.66 -14.63 -3.50
CA ASN A 180 -18.14 -15.73 -4.31
C ASN A 180 -17.47 -15.70 -5.70
N ARG A 181 -17.63 -16.76 -6.48
CA ARG A 181 -17.03 -16.91 -7.82
C ARG A 181 -17.23 -15.67 -8.70
N ARG A 182 -18.48 -15.24 -8.85
CA ARG A 182 -18.83 -14.11 -9.73
C ARG A 182 -18.10 -12.81 -9.37
N VAL A 183 -18.04 -12.49 -8.08
CA VAL A 183 -17.34 -11.31 -7.58
C VAL A 183 -15.83 -11.47 -7.80
N ALA A 184 -15.29 -12.64 -7.51
CA ALA A 184 -13.87 -12.93 -7.66
C ALA A 184 -13.40 -12.83 -9.12
N GLU A 185 -14.08 -13.48 -10.05
CA GLU A 185 -13.77 -13.42 -11.49
C GLU A 185 -13.75 -11.99 -12.01
N ARG A 186 -14.77 -11.19 -11.65
CA ARG A 186 -14.84 -9.81 -12.08
C ARG A 186 -13.74 -8.94 -11.44
N ALA A 187 -13.43 -9.18 -10.17
CA ALA A 187 -12.38 -8.45 -9.48
C ALA A 187 -10.99 -8.77 -10.03
N ILE A 188 -10.71 -10.03 -10.35
CA ILE A 188 -9.46 -10.46 -10.98
C ILE A 188 -9.29 -9.78 -12.35
N ALA A 189 -10.34 -9.78 -13.19
CA ALA A 189 -10.29 -9.11 -14.47
C ALA A 189 -9.99 -7.61 -14.34
N LEU A 190 -10.71 -6.90 -13.46
CA LEU A 190 -10.50 -5.47 -13.23
C LEU A 190 -9.13 -5.15 -12.64
N TYR A 191 -8.62 -5.99 -11.73
CA TYR A 191 -7.30 -5.82 -11.14
C TYR A 191 -6.20 -5.96 -12.19
N THR A 192 -6.25 -7.01 -13.00
CA THR A 192 -5.24 -7.26 -14.03
C THR A 192 -5.29 -6.24 -15.15
N GLU A 193 -6.48 -5.82 -15.61
CA GLU A 193 -6.64 -4.74 -16.58
C GLU A 193 -6.12 -3.40 -16.04
N GLY A 194 -6.45 -3.06 -14.79
CA GLY A 194 -6.02 -1.83 -14.13
C GLY A 194 -4.51 -1.80 -13.94
N TRP A 195 -3.91 -2.93 -13.59
CA TRP A 195 -2.46 -3.04 -13.40
C TRP A 195 -1.68 -2.82 -14.71
N VAL A 196 -2.14 -3.42 -15.82
CA VAL A 196 -1.57 -3.18 -17.15
C VAL A 196 -1.66 -1.70 -17.54
N ALA A 197 -2.79 -1.06 -17.26
CA ALA A 197 -2.99 0.35 -17.57
C ALA A 197 -2.07 1.30 -16.76
N GLN A 198 -1.61 0.88 -15.59
CA GLN A 198 -0.74 1.67 -14.70
C GLN A 198 0.75 1.47 -14.97
N THR A 199 1.13 0.35 -15.57
CA THR A 199 2.54 0.04 -15.79
C THR A 199 3.08 0.84 -16.98
N ARG A 200 4.06 1.72 -16.76
CA ARG A 200 4.80 2.44 -17.81
C ARG A 200 5.92 1.55 -18.37
N ALA A 201 5.64 0.36 -18.83
CA ALA A 201 6.69 -0.45 -19.42
C ALA A 201 7.02 0.04 -20.83
N ALA A 202 8.30 0.08 -21.12
CA ALA A 202 8.80 0.37 -22.47
C ALA A 202 8.42 -0.72 -23.49
N ASP A 203 8.02 -1.89 -22.99
CA ASP A 203 7.61 -3.04 -23.79
C ASP A 203 6.19 -3.50 -23.46
N ARG A 204 5.25 -3.13 -24.33
CA ARG A 204 3.84 -3.49 -24.22
C ARG A 204 3.59 -5.00 -24.27
N THR A 205 4.41 -5.74 -25.01
CA THR A 205 4.29 -7.17 -25.14
C THR A 205 4.64 -7.90 -23.84
N ALA A 206 5.69 -7.45 -23.15
CA ALA A 206 6.06 -8.00 -21.84
C ALA A 206 4.98 -7.69 -20.77
N GLN A 207 4.32 -6.54 -20.86
CA GLN A 207 3.19 -6.20 -19.97
C GLN A 207 2.00 -7.12 -20.18
N GLU A 208 1.61 -7.33 -21.44
CA GLU A 208 0.50 -8.20 -21.77
C GLU A 208 0.76 -9.65 -21.33
N GLN A 209 1.99 -10.15 -21.48
CA GLN A 209 2.39 -11.45 -20.98
C GLN A 209 2.31 -11.56 -19.47
N THR A 210 2.84 -10.58 -18.75
CA THR A 210 2.78 -10.55 -17.28
C THR A 210 1.32 -10.47 -16.79
N CYS A 211 0.47 -9.71 -17.47
CA CYS A 211 -0.95 -9.64 -17.16
C CYS A 211 -1.64 -11.00 -17.30
N VAL A 212 -1.36 -11.71 -18.38
CA VAL A 212 -1.90 -13.07 -18.63
C VAL A 212 -1.44 -14.04 -17.55
N GLU A 213 -0.16 -13.99 -17.16
CA GLU A 213 0.39 -14.83 -16.10
C GLU A 213 -0.24 -14.53 -14.74
N VAL A 214 -0.34 -13.26 -14.35
CA VAL A 214 -0.96 -12.84 -13.08
C VAL A 214 -2.43 -13.21 -13.05
N HIS A 215 -3.16 -12.97 -14.15
CA HIS A 215 -4.56 -13.36 -14.28
C HIS A 215 -4.73 -14.88 -14.11
N GLY A 216 -3.88 -15.67 -14.76
CA GLY A 216 -3.89 -17.12 -14.65
C GLY A 216 -3.60 -17.62 -13.23
N GLN A 217 -2.61 -17.04 -12.56
CA GLN A 217 -2.26 -17.37 -11.18
C GLN A 217 -3.40 -17.03 -10.21
N MET A 218 -3.98 -15.83 -10.31
CA MET A 218 -5.10 -15.42 -9.45
C MET A 218 -6.34 -16.29 -9.69
N THR A 219 -6.62 -16.67 -10.95
CA THR A 219 -7.74 -17.55 -11.30
C THR A 219 -7.53 -18.96 -10.74
N ALA A 220 -6.35 -19.54 -10.88
CA ALA A 220 -6.02 -20.85 -10.32
C ALA A 220 -6.14 -20.87 -8.79
N GLU A 221 -5.66 -19.82 -8.11
CA GLU A 221 -5.78 -19.68 -6.68
C GLU A 221 -7.25 -19.49 -6.25
N MET A 222 -8.03 -18.74 -7.01
CA MET A 222 -9.47 -18.59 -6.78
C MET A 222 -10.18 -19.95 -6.85
N GLU A 223 -9.93 -20.75 -7.89
CA GLU A 223 -10.54 -22.07 -8.03
C GLU A 223 -10.19 -22.97 -6.86
N ARG A 224 -8.91 -23.02 -6.48
CA ARG A 224 -8.44 -23.80 -5.34
C ARG A 224 -9.11 -23.39 -4.03
N GLN A 225 -9.28 -22.09 -3.79
CA GLN A 225 -9.95 -21.60 -2.59
C GLN A 225 -11.46 -21.87 -2.61
N LEU A 226 -12.12 -21.71 -3.75
CA LEU A 226 -13.54 -22.01 -3.89
C LEU A 226 -13.83 -23.48 -3.64
N GLU A 227 -12.99 -24.39 -4.15
CA GLU A 227 -13.12 -25.83 -3.90
C GLU A 227 -12.91 -26.20 -2.43
N THR A 228 -11.94 -25.57 -1.75
CA THR A 228 -11.57 -25.95 -0.38
C THR A 228 -12.36 -25.23 0.71
N ARG A 229 -12.79 -24.00 0.46
CA ARG A 229 -13.41 -23.11 1.47
C ARG A 229 -14.80 -22.61 1.09
N GLY A 230 -15.19 -22.74 -0.20
CA GLY A 230 -16.44 -22.19 -0.72
C GLY A 230 -16.45 -20.68 -0.95
N TYR A 231 -15.32 -20.00 -0.75
CA TYR A 231 -15.14 -18.56 -1.00
C TYR A 231 -13.69 -18.24 -1.36
N TYR A 232 -13.50 -17.09 -1.99
CA TYR A 232 -12.18 -16.56 -2.37
C TYR A 232 -11.80 -15.36 -1.50
N VAL A 233 -10.55 -15.34 -1.05
CA VAL A 233 -9.89 -14.18 -0.45
C VAL A 233 -8.80 -13.74 -1.43
N PRO A 234 -8.87 -12.51 -1.98
CA PRO A 234 -8.10 -12.13 -3.16
C PRO A 234 -6.59 -11.98 -2.93
N PHE A 235 -6.19 -11.75 -1.70
CA PHE A 235 -4.80 -11.49 -1.34
C PHE A 235 -4.40 -12.29 -0.10
N GLY A 236 -3.10 -12.49 0.06
CA GLY A 236 -2.52 -13.05 1.27
C GLY A 236 -2.68 -12.12 2.48
N PRO A 237 -2.26 -12.56 3.65
CA PRO A 237 -2.22 -11.68 4.80
C PRO A 237 -1.17 -10.57 4.59
N VAL A 238 -1.53 -9.36 4.97
CA VAL A 238 -0.58 -8.25 5.07
C VAL A 238 0.24 -8.44 6.34
N ARG A 239 1.55 -8.38 6.18
CA ARG A 239 2.49 -8.37 7.28
C ARG A 239 3.03 -6.98 7.50
N MET A 240 3.30 -6.67 8.75
CA MET A 240 3.78 -5.37 9.17
C MET A 240 5.04 -5.53 10.01
N VAL A 241 6.01 -4.69 9.75
CA VAL A 241 7.15 -4.44 10.63
C VAL A 241 7.17 -2.96 10.98
N VAL A 242 7.20 -2.66 12.26
CA VAL A 242 7.40 -1.31 12.79
C VAL A 242 8.77 -1.25 13.43
N ALA A 243 9.62 -0.34 12.98
CA ALA A 243 10.98 -0.21 13.48
C ALA A 243 11.31 1.25 13.80
N ARG A 244 12.17 1.48 14.78
CA ARG A 244 12.64 2.80 15.17
C ARG A 244 14.08 3.02 14.74
N LYS A 245 14.36 4.16 14.12
CA LYS A 245 15.71 4.59 13.79
C LYS A 245 16.50 4.82 15.07
N VAL A 246 17.54 4.04 15.27
CA VAL A 246 18.50 4.23 16.38
C VAL A 246 19.58 5.22 15.94
N ARG A 247 20.22 5.84 16.94
CA ARG A 247 21.27 6.85 16.68
C ARG A 247 22.52 6.24 16.08
#